data_0f68f9464cc42565227c29ae7eb88ca9
#
_entry.id   0f68f9464cc42565227c29ae7eb88ca9
#
_cell.length_a   1.000
_cell.length_b   1.000
_cell.length_c   1.000
_cell.angle_alpha   90.00
_cell.angle_beta   90.00
_cell.angle_gamma   90.00
#
_symmetry.space_group_name_H-M   'P 1'
#
loop_
_entity.id
_entity.type
_entity.pdbx_description
1 polymer ?
#
loop_
_entity_poly.entity_id
_entity_poly.type
_entity_poly.pdbx_seq_one_letter_code
_entity_poly.pdbx_strand_id
1 'polypeptide(L)'
;MIKRIFSLFIFGLISFPVMAGDIYRYVDEDGRVHYTDEPPPQYGSQAEQLDLGGVQTYDAARVPQTPEPPTRSDSNAAPLRYEVVEMLRPRPEETIRDPSHTLTVSVRLTPPLRTKLGHSLQYFVDGKPSGGPTTSTSRTLTEVFRGTHSVQVVVLDKSGRQVGQTETRSVFMKPPSVNR
;
A
#
# COMPACT_ATOMS: atom_id res chain seq x y z
N MET A 1 50.92 13.03 47.61
CA MET A 1 51.14 13.11 46.17
C MET A 1 50.69 11.79 45.53
N ILE A 2 49.48 11.76 44.99
CA ILE A 2 48.89 10.57 44.37
C ILE A 2 48.67 10.86 42.89
N LYS A 3 49.48 10.18 42.04
CA LYS A 3 49.37 10.27 40.60
C LYS A 3 48.19 9.40 40.14
N ARG A 4 47.14 10.00 39.62
CA ARG A 4 46.01 9.31 38.94
C ARG A 4 46.43 8.97 37.52
N ILE A 5 46.61 7.70 37.24
CA ILE A 5 46.79 7.17 35.89
C ILE A 5 45.39 6.95 35.30
N PHE A 6 45.03 7.74 34.26
CA PHE A 6 43.77 7.61 33.52
C PHE A 6 44.01 6.67 32.36
N SER A 7 43.57 5.42 32.50
CA SER A 7 43.66 4.40 31.46
C SER A 7 42.51 4.61 30.45
N LEU A 8 42.84 5.10 29.26
CA LEU A 8 41.92 5.27 28.13
C LEU A 8 41.69 3.94 27.44
N PHE A 9 40.52 3.30 27.69
CA PHE A 9 40.12 2.06 27.04
C PHE A 9 39.49 2.39 25.69
N ILE A 10 40.29 2.29 24.61
CA ILE A 10 39.80 2.45 23.23
C ILE A 10 39.08 1.15 22.84
N PHE A 11 37.74 1.19 22.82
CA PHE A 11 36.90 0.09 22.35
C PHE A 11 36.82 0.18 20.81
N GLY A 12 37.66 -0.60 20.14
CA GLY A 12 37.66 -0.70 18.69
C GLY A 12 36.37 -1.37 18.20
N LEU A 13 35.50 -0.62 17.49
CA LEU A 13 34.38 -1.20 16.74
C LEU A 13 34.95 -2.02 15.55
N ILE A 14 34.93 -3.31 15.70
CA ILE A 14 35.18 -4.24 14.59
C ILE A 14 33.90 -4.33 13.75
N SER A 15 33.84 -3.58 12.65
CA SER A 15 32.78 -3.72 11.66
C SER A 15 33.04 -4.98 10.85
N PHE A 16 32.23 -6.04 11.10
CA PHE A 16 32.23 -7.20 10.21
C PHE A 16 31.47 -6.84 8.93
N PRO A 17 32.05 -7.07 7.74
CA PRO A 17 31.28 -6.96 6.50
C PRO A 17 30.21 -8.03 6.49
N VAL A 18 28.94 -7.63 6.36
CA VAL A 18 27.84 -8.56 6.06
C VAL A 18 28.02 -8.96 4.61
N MET A 19 28.47 -10.18 4.37
CA MET A 19 28.50 -10.77 3.04
C MET A 19 27.07 -11.11 2.65
N ALA A 20 26.57 -10.55 1.54
CA ALA A 20 25.37 -11.02 0.88
C ALA A 20 25.62 -12.46 0.42
N GLY A 21 24.85 -13.42 0.92
CA GLY A 21 24.98 -14.83 0.53
C GLY A 21 24.46 -15.03 -0.90
N ASP A 22 25.15 -15.91 -1.64
CA ASP A 22 24.70 -16.36 -2.94
C ASP A 22 23.49 -17.29 -2.78
N ILE A 23 22.52 -17.22 -3.69
CA ILE A 23 21.34 -18.10 -3.68
C ILE A 23 21.51 -19.15 -4.77
N TYR A 24 21.34 -20.40 -4.39
CA TYR A 24 21.44 -21.57 -5.27
C TYR A 24 20.06 -22.17 -5.51
N ARG A 25 19.83 -22.60 -6.75
CA ARG A 25 18.66 -23.37 -7.15
C ARG A 25 19.09 -24.79 -7.49
N TYR A 26 18.45 -25.82 -6.91
CA TYR A 26 18.63 -27.21 -7.30
C TYR A 26 17.29 -27.94 -7.39
N VAL A 27 17.28 -29.08 -8.07
CA VAL A 27 16.12 -29.95 -8.21
C VAL A 27 16.41 -31.24 -7.47
N ASP A 28 15.52 -31.69 -6.59
CA ASP A 28 15.66 -32.95 -5.86
C ASP A 28 15.25 -34.15 -6.73
N GLU A 29 15.40 -35.37 -6.17
CA GLU A 29 15.07 -36.63 -6.84
C GLU A 29 13.57 -36.78 -7.16
N ASP A 30 12.71 -36.01 -6.46
CA ASP A 30 11.27 -35.97 -6.68
C ASP A 30 10.88 -34.94 -7.75
N GLY A 31 11.85 -34.23 -8.34
CA GLY A 31 11.63 -33.17 -9.33
C GLY A 31 11.19 -31.85 -8.76
N ARG A 32 11.32 -31.61 -7.45
CA ARG A 32 10.97 -30.36 -6.79
C ARG A 32 12.13 -29.38 -6.83
N VAL A 33 11.82 -28.12 -7.08
CA VAL A 33 12.79 -27.04 -7.12
C VAL A 33 12.98 -26.46 -5.72
N HIS A 34 14.21 -26.37 -5.26
CA HIS A 34 14.60 -25.78 -3.97
C HIS A 34 15.51 -24.57 -4.20
N TYR A 35 15.39 -23.60 -3.30
CA TYR A 35 16.25 -22.41 -3.24
C TYR A 35 16.90 -22.35 -1.85
N THR A 36 18.21 -22.18 -1.80
CA THR A 36 18.99 -22.18 -0.56
C THR A 36 20.26 -21.34 -0.73
N ASP A 37 20.79 -20.85 0.36
CA ASP A 37 22.10 -20.20 0.44
C ASP A 37 23.26 -21.22 0.54
N GLU A 38 22.97 -22.46 0.94
CA GLU A 38 23.96 -23.55 1.04
C GLU A 38 23.36 -24.87 0.52
N PRO A 39 23.64 -25.28 -0.72
CA PRO A 39 23.11 -26.52 -1.26
C PRO A 39 23.74 -27.75 -0.55
N PRO A 40 22.95 -28.80 -0.22
CA PRO A 40 23.46 -30.04 0.34
C PRO A 40 24.53 -30.63 -0.57
N PRO A 41 25.59 -31.29 -0.03
CA PRO A 41 26.74 -31.79 -0.80
C PRO A 41 26.38 -32.69 -1.98
N GLN A 42 25.29 -33.46 -1.85
CA GLN A 42 24.82 -34.37 -2.90
C GLN A 42 24.27 -33.64 -4.14
N TYR A 43 23.84 -32.38 -4.00
CA TYR A 43 23.30 -31.58 -5.09
C TYR A 43 24.23 -30.43 -5.51
N GLY A 44 25.39 -30.27 -4.86
CA GLY A 44 26.31 -29.16 -5.12
C GLY A 44 26.79 -29.06 -6.57
N SER A 45 26.92 -30.17 -7.30
CA SER A 45 27.30 -30.17 -8.73
C SER A 45 26.11 -29.88 -9.67
N GLN A 46 24.88 -29.94 -9.18
CA GLN A 46 23.64 -29.67 -9.93
C GLN A 46 22.98 -28.35 -9.50
N ALA A 47 23.52 -27.72 -8.47
CA ALA A 47 23.04 -26.43 -7.99
C ALA A 47 23.50 -25.33 -8.92
N GLU A 48 22.55 -24.61 -9.51
CA GLU A 48 22.79 -23.44 -10.33
C GLU A 48 22.79 -22.20 -9.43
N GLN A 49 23.91 -21.47 -9.42
CA GLN A 49 23.98 -20.18 -8.73
C GLN A 49 23.13 -19.16 -9.47
N LEU A 50 22.13 -18.64 -8.80
CA LEU A 50 21.29 -17.58 -9.34
C LEU A 50 22.04 -16.23 -9.18
N ASP A 51 22.50 -15.69 -10.31
CA ASP A 51 22.87 -14.29 -10.34
C ASP A 51 21.59 -13.44 -10.30
N LEU A 52 21.24 -12.98 -9.11
CA LEU A 52 20.09 -12.10 -8.91
C LEU A 52 20.33 -10.68 -9.47
N GLY A 53 21.36 -10.53 -10.35
CA GLY A 53 21.75 -9.26 -10.96
C GLY A 53 21.69 -8.18 -9.91
N GLY A 54 22.78 -7.53 -9.59
CA GLY A 54 22.86 -6.58 -8.47
C GLY A 54 21.58 -5.78 -8.32
N VAL A 55 21.08 -5.72 -7.08
CA VAL A 55 19.93 -4.89 -6.71
C VAL A 55 20.10 -3.58 -7.49
N GLN A 56 19.23 -3.33 -8.46
CA GLN A 56 19.22 -2.02 -9.11
C GLN A 56 18.89 -1.01 -8.02
N THR A 57 19.92 -0.54 -7.35
CA THR A 57 19.83 0.72 -6.61
C THR A 57 19.44 1.74 -7.65
N TYR A 58 18.18 2.10 -7.67
CA TYR A 58 17.71 3.25 -8.41
C TYR A 58 18.57 4.41 -7.96
N ASP A 59 19.40 4.90 -8.88
CA ASP A 59 20.15 6.13 -8.65
C ASP A 59 19.11 7.19 -8.29
N ALA A 60 19.15 7.72 -7.07
CA ALA A 60 18.18 8.70 -6.59
C ALA A 60 18.10 9.95 -7.51
N ALA A 61 19.12 10.12 -8.37
CA ALA A 61 19.17 11.14 -9.41
C ALA A 61 18.27 10.85 -10.63
N ARG A 62 17.72 9.62 -10.76
CA ARG A 62 16.85 9.20 -11.87
C ARG A 62 15.50 8.67 -11.45
N VAL A 63 15.08 8.91 -10.23
CA VAL A 63 13.64 8.89 -9.95
C VAL A 63 13.06 9.91 -10.95
N PRO A 64 12.17 9.50 -11.90
CA PRO A 64 11.39 10.49 -12.63
C PRO A 64 10.79 11.34 -11.54
N GLN A 65 11.19 12.60 -11.49
CA GLN A 65 10.63 13.52 -10.50
C GLN A 65 9.14 13.35 -10.66
N THR A 66 8.51 12.67 -9.68
CA THR A 66 7.07 12.81 -9.49
C THR A 66 6.85 14.29 -9.68
N PRO A 67 6.05 14.74 -10.68
CA PRO A 67 5.96 16.15 -11.00
C PRO A 67 5.87 16.88 -9.68
N GLU A 68 6.91 17.62 -9.37
CA GLU A 68 6.97 18.45 -8.18
C GLU A 68 5.63 19.15 -8.15
N PRO A 69 4.86 19.05 -7.05
CA PRO A 69 3.56 19.68 -7.03
C PRO A 69 3.78 21.11 -7.50
N PRO A 70 3.11 21.58 -8.56
CA PRO A 70 3.49 22.78 -9.31
C PRO A 70 3.79 23.88 -8.34
N THR A 71 5.02 24.34 -8.36
CA THR A 71 5.51 25.52 -7.63
C THR A 71 4.45 26.56 -7.75
N ARG A 72 3.95 27.04 -6.62
CA ARG A 72 2.89 28.02 -6.46
C ARG A 72 2.99 29.09 -7.54
N SER A 73 2.22 28.96 -8.60
CA SER A 73 1.81 30.13 -9.35
C SER A 73 0.85 30.88 -8.45
N ASP A 74 1.22 32.09 -8.12
CA ASP A 74 0.45 33.06 -7.38
C ASP A 74 -0.88 33.32 -8.08
N SER A 75 -1.83 32.44 -7.90
CA SER A 75 -3.23 32.76 -7.99
C SER A 75 -3.76 32.71 -6.57
N ASN A 76 -4.19 33.82 -6.06
CA ASN A 76 -4.68 34.11 -4.70
C ASN A 76 -5.99 33.35 -4.36
N ALA A 77 -6.11 32.09 -4.82
CA ALA A 77 -7.10 31.12 -4.41
C ALA A 77 -6.36 30.03 -3.64
N ALA A 78 -6.51 30.01 -2.32
CA ALA A 78 -6.05 28.92 -1.47
C ALA A 78 -6.40 27.58 -2.16
N PRO A 79 -5.45 26.63 -2.29
CA PRO A 79 -5.73 25.38 -2.96
C PRO A 79 -6.97 24.76 -2.31
N LEU A 80 -7.98 24.48 -3.11
CA LEU A 80 -9.28 23.94 -2.68
C LEU A 80 -9.12 22.48 -2.22
N ARG A 81 -8.25 22.25 -1.22
CA ARG A 81 -8.02 20.95 -0.63
C ARG A 81 -9.08 20.66 0.43
N TYR A 82 -9.39 19.40 0.57
CA TYR A 82 -10.16 18.90 1.70
C TYR A 82 -9.20 18.65 2.86
N GLU A 83 -9.53 19.14 4.03
CA GLU A 83 -8.74 18.92 5.26
C GLU A 83 -8.91 17.48 5.75
N VAL A 84 -10.16 16.99 5.65
CA VAL A 84 -10.52 15.64 6.05
C VAL A 84 -11.35 14.99 4.95
N VAL A 85 -10.97 13.79 4.55
CA VAL A 85 -11.78 12.88 3.74
C VAL A 85 -11.74 11.53 4.45
N GLU A 86 -12.78 11.26 5.23
CA GLU A 86 -12.82 10.09 6.11
C GLU A 86 -13.93 9.14 5.69
N MET A 87 -13.62 7.84 5.64
CA MET A 87 -14.61 6.81 5.45
C MET A 87 -15.27 6.48 6.80
N LEU A 88 -16.58 6.71 6.91
CA LEU A 88 -17.36 6.39 8.11
C LEU A 88 -17.77 4.91 8.12
N ARG A 89 -18.12 4.39 6.96
CA ARG A 89 -18.49 2.98 6.71
C ARG A 89 -17.85 2.50 5.40
N PRO A 90 -17.43 1.23 5.35
CA PRO A 90 -17.31 0.26 6.45
C PRO A 90 -16.23 0.65 7.46
N ARG A 91 -16.26 0.05 8.66
CA ARG A 91 -15.16 0.17 9.63
C ARG A 91 -13.94 -0.62 9.13
N PRO A 92 -12.72 -0.29 9.59
CA PRO A 92 -11.55 -1.12 9.29
C PRO A 92 -11.80 -2.57 9.68
N GLU A 93 -11.47 -3.51 8.79
CA GLU A 93 -11.61 -4.96 9.00
C GLU A 93 -13.04 -5.43 9.35
N GLU A 94 -14.05 -4.64 8.98
CA GLU A 94 -15.44 -5.01 9.25
C GLU A 94 -15.82 -6.27 8.47
N THR A 95 -16.46 -7.22 9.17
CA THR A 95 -17.08 -8.39 8.54
C THR A 95 -18.54 -8.10 8.23
N ILE A 96 -18.87 -8.13 6.93
CA ILE A 96 -20.21 -7.86 6.42
C ILE A 96 -20.84 -9.19 5.93
N ARG A 97 -22.05 -9.46 6.38
CA ARG A 97 -22.83 -10.64 5.98
C ARG A 97 -24.09 -10.18 5.26
N ASP A 98 -23.94 -9.97 3.96
CA ASP A 98 -25.06 -9.56 3.11
C ASP A 98 -25.29 -10.59 2.01
N PRO A 99 -26.48 -11.25 1.97
CA PRO A 99 -26.83 -12.21 0.93
C PRO A 99 -26.95 -11.57 -0.45
N SER A 100 -27.19 -10.26 -0.51
CA SER A 100 -27.32 -9.50 -1.78
C SER A 100 -26.00 -9.07 -2.39
N HIS A 101 -24.87 -9.43 -1.76
CA HIS A 101 -23.51 -9.03 -2.21
C HIS A 101 -23.36 -7.52 -2.34
N THR A 102 -23.95 -6.77 -1.39
CA THR A 102 -23.88 -5.32 -1.36
C THR A 102 -23.02 -4.81 -0.22
N LEU A 103 -22.39 -3.68 -0.46
CA LEU A 103 -21.54 -2.99 0.51
C LEU A 103 -21.90 -1.52 0.55
N THR A 104 -22.40 -1.03 1.65
CA THR A 104 -22.68 0.40 1.82
C THR A 104 -21.42 1.12 2.30
N VAL A 105 -20.98 2.09 1.51
CA VAL A 105 -19.84 2.96 1.81
C VAL A 105 -20.33 4.37 2.07
N SER A 106 -19.90 4.98 3.16
CA SER A 106 -20.20 6.36 3.50
C SER A 106 -18.95 7.13 3.92
N VAL A 107 -18.89 8.40 3.53
CA VAL A 107 -17.73 9.26 3.78
C VAL A 107 -18.15 10.60 4.38
N ARG A 108 -17.26 11.19 5.15
CA ARG A 108 -17.34 12.54 5.65
C ARG A 108 -16.23 13.39 5.06
N LEU A 109 -16.54 14.61 4.66
CA LEU A 109 -15.58 15.56 4.13
C LEU A 109 -15.62 16.86 4.93
N THR A 110 -14.45 17.41 5.17
CA THR A 110 -14.29 18.75 5.75
C THR A 110 -13.37 19.56 4.82
N PRO A 111 -13.86 20.67 4.27
CA PRO A 111 -15.26 21.12 4.24
C PRO A 111 -16.18 20.16 3.46
N PRO A 112 -17.51 20.32 3.53
CA PRO A 112 -18.45 19.48 2.77
C PRO A 112 -18.15 19.47 1.26
N LEU A 113 -18.58 18.42 0.55
CA LEU A 113 -18.35 18.25 -0.88
C LEU A 113 -18.80 19.50 -1.67
N ARG A 114 -17.89 20.07 -2.42
CA ARG A 114 -18.08 21.33 -3.16
C ARG A 114 -18.77 21.08 -4.50
N THR A 115 -19.99 20.62 -4.47
CA THR A 115 -20.78 20.30 -5.66
C THR A 115 -20.96 21.46 -6.62
N LYS A 116 -21.06 22.70 -6.08
CA LYS A 116 -21.13 23.92 -6.89
C LYS A 116 -19.87 24.19 -7.72
N LEU A 117 -18.75 23.61 -7.34
CA LEU A 117 -17.48 23.66 -8.09
C LEU A 117 -17.28 22.44 -9.00
N GLY A 118 -18.28 21.57 -9.11
CA GLY A 118 -18.24 20.37 -9.93
C GLY A 118 -17.45 19.23 -9.29
N HIS A 119 -17.20 19.27 -7.98
CA HIS A 119 -16.54 18.15 -7.30
C HIS A 119 -17.49 16.98 -7.14
N SER A 120 -16.94 15.77 -7.27
CA SER A 120 -17.66 14.50 -7.19
C SER A 120 -16.83 13.46 -6.46
N LEU A 121 -17.45 12.36 -6.07
CA LEU A 121 -16.86 11.22 -5.41
C LEU A 121 -16.84 10.02 -6.35
N GLN A 122 -15.70 9.36 -6.47
CA GLN A 122 -15.56 8.08 -7.14
C GLN A 122 -15.24 7.01 -6.12
N TYR A 123 -16.04 5.94 -6.11
CA TYR A 123 -15.87 4.79 -5.23
C TYR A 123 -15.07 3.72 -5.94
N PHE A 124 -14.17 3.07 -5.21
CA PHE A 124 -13.32 1.99 -5.72
C PHE A 124 -13.45 0.74 -4.83
N VAL A 125 -13.48 -0.41 -5.48
CA VAL A 125 -13.37 -1.73 -4.85
C VAL A 125 -12.24 -2.46 -5.56
N ASP A 126 -11.27 -2.95 -4.80
CA ASP A 126 -10.08 -3.65 -5.31
C ASP A 126 -9.34 -2.87 -6.41
N GLY A 127 -9.24 -1.55 -6.23
CA GLY A 127 -8.62 -0.64 -7.19
C GLY A 127 -9.43 -0.38 -8.46
N LYS A 128 -10.63 -0.98 -8.60
CA LYS A 128 -11.51 -0.76 -9.75
C LYS A 128 -12.64 0.22 -9.40
N PRO A 129 -13.00 1.13 -10.29
CA PRO A 129 -14.11 2.04 -10.05
C PRO A 129 -15.43 1.26 -9.99
N SER A 130 -16.22 1.49 -8.95
CA SER A 130 -17.56 0.90 -8.77
C SER A 130 -18.60 1.95 -9.11
N GLY A 131 -19.10 1.88 -10.34
CA GLY A 131 -20.00 2.86 -10.94
C GLY A 131 -19.33 4.19 -11.28
N GLY A 132 -20.09 5.15 -11.78
CA GLY A 132 -19.60 6.48 -12.15
C GLY A 132 -19.44 7.44 -10.96
N PRO A 133 -18.80 8.61 -11.18
CA PRO A 133 -18.71 9.66 -10.19
C PRO A 133 -20.11 10.13 -9.71
N THR A 134 -20.22 10.47 -8.43
CA THR A 134 -21.48 10.91 -7.81
C THR A 134 -21.23 12.03 -6.80
N THR A 135 -22.26 12.79 -6.50
CA THR A 135 -22.23 13.80 -5.43
C THR A 135 -22.73 13.26 -4.08
N SER A 136 -23.20 12.02 -4.05
CA SER A 136 -23.67 11.38 -2.82
C SER A 136 -22.50 10.95 -1.96
N THR A 137 -22.49 11.33 -0.71
CA THR A 137 -21.51 10.94 0.31
C THR A 137 -21.76 9.53 0.89
N SER A 138 -22.83 8.89 0.44
CA SER A 138 -23.12 7.48 0.76
C SER A 138 -23.57 6.76 -0.49
N ARG A 139 -23.06 5.55 -0.70
CA ARG A 139 -23.39 4.70 -1.85
C ARG A 139 -23.38 3.23 -1.47
N THR A 140 -24.36 2.49 -1.97
CA THR A 140 -24.36 1.03 -1.94
C THR A 140 -23.71 0.51 -3.20
N LEU A 141 -22.61 -0.22 -3.03
CA LEU A 141 -21.87 -0.92 -4.07
C LEU A 141 -22.46 -2.30 -4.23
N THR A 142 -22.67 -2.74 -5.44
CA THR A 142 -23.20 -4.07 -5.79
C THR A 142 -22.10 -4.98 -6.28
N GLU A 143 -22.38 -6.28 -6.37
CA GLU A 143 -21.45 -7.30 -6.88
C GLU A 143 -20.16 -7.44 -6.06
N VAL A 144 -20.20 -7.07 -4.77
CA VAL A 144 -19.10 -7.31 -3.84
C VAL A 144 -19.27 -8.71 -3.27
N PHE A 145 -18.69 -9.69 -3.94
CA PHE A 145 -18.84 -11.10 -3.60
C PHE A 145 -18.10 -11.43 -2.30
N ARG A 146 -18.20 -12.69 -1.85
CA ARG A 146 -17.49 -13.15 -0.64
C ARG A 146 -15.98 -13.11 -0.84
N GLY A 147 -15.27 -12.65 0.18
CA GLY A 147 -13.81 -12.49 0.15
C GLY A 147 -13.36 -11.29 0.95
N THR A 148 -12.08 -11.00 0.84
CA THR A 148 -11.48 -9.76 1.35
C THR A 148 -11.44 -8.74 0.22
N HIS A 149 -11.93 -7.55 0.48
CA HIS A 149 -11.96 -6.46 -0.49
C HIS A 149 -11.32 -5.22 0.09
N SER A 150 -10.66 -4.47 -0.77
CA SER A 150 -10.14 -3.14 -0.46
C SER A 150 -11.12 -2.07 -0.97
N VAL A 151 -11.44 -1.09 -0.13
CA VAL A 151 -12.37 -0.01 -0.45
C VAL A 151 -11.71 1.33 -0.29
N GLN A 152 -11.87 2.20 -1.26
CA GLN A 152 -11.35 3.57 -1.25
C GLN A 152 -12.34 4.52 -1.93
N VAL A 153 -12.36 5.77 -1.49
CA VAL A 153 -13.14 6.83 -2.12
C VAL A 153 -12.22 7.99 -2.46
N VAL A 154 -12.34 8.46 -3.70
CA VAL A 154 -11.53 9.55 -4.23
C VAL A 154 -12.44 10.73 -4.53
N VAL A 155 -12.00 11.94 -4.19
CA VAL A 155 -12.67 13.19 -4.53
C VAL A 155 -12.07 13.71 -5.83
N LEU A 156 -12.91 13.92 -6.83
CA LEU A 156 -12.54 14.46 -8.13
C LEU A 156 -13.02 15.88 -8.29
N ASP A 157 -12.23 16.71 -8.96
CA ASP A 157 -12.68 18.04 -9.42
C ASP A 157 -13.47 17.92 -10.74
N LYS A 158 -13.96 19.05 -11.27
CA LYS A 158 -14.67 19.11 -12.55
C LYS A 158 -13.86 18.62 -13.76
N SER A 159 -12.54 18.54 -13.64
CA SER A 159 -11.62 18.07 -14.69
C SER A 159 -11.29 16.58 -14.53
N GLY A 160 -11.87 15.92 -13.53
CA GLY A 160 -11.54 14.53 -13.19
C GLY A 160 -10.22 14.34 -12.44
N ARG A 161 -9.57 15.43 -11.99
CA ARG A 161 -8.35 15.34 -11.20
C ARG A 161 -8.68 15.05 -9.75
N GLN A 162 -7.87 14.22 -9.12
CA GLN A 162 -7.99 13.91 -7.71
C GLN A 162 -7.60 15.12 -6.85
N VAL A 163 -8.48 15.52 -5.94
CA VAL A 163 -8.29 16.61 -4.98
C VAL A 163 -8.39 16.17 -3.52
N GLY A 164 -8.67 14.89 -3.29
CA GLY A 164 -8.70 14.26 -1.97
C GLY A 164 -9.00 12.77 -2.10
N GLN A 165 -8.73 12.02 -1.03
CA GLN A 165 -9.06 10.59 -0.96
C GLN A 165 -9.19 10.14 0.49
N THR A 166 -9.89 9.03 0.72
CA THR A 166 -9.89 8.31 1.99
C THR A 166 -8.66 7.41 2.10
N GLU A 167 -8.36 6.97 3.30
CA GLU A 167 -7.53 5.77 3.47
C GLU A 167 -8.22 4.58 2.80
N THR A 168 -7.40 3.63 2.31
CA THR A 168 -7.91 2.35 1.81
C THR A 168 -8.25 1.47 3.01
N ARG A 169 -9.45 0.87 3.01
CA ARG A 169 -9.91 -0.03 4.06
C ARG A 169 -10.17 -1.43 3.56
N SER A 170 -9.69 -2.41 4.30
CA SER A 170 -10.03 -3.81 4.08
C SER A 170 -11.34 -4.17 4.75
N VAL A 171 -12.18 -4.93 4.06
CA VAL A 171 -13.45 -5.46 4.55
C VAL A 171 -13.59 -6.94 4.18
N PHE A 172 -14.34 -7.69 4.99
CA PHE A 172 -14.54 -9.11 4.79
C PHE A 172 -16.02 -9.39 4.47
N MET A 173 -16.29 -9.76 3.21
CA MET A 173 -17.62 -10.18 2.80
C MET A 173 -17.80 -11.68 3.07
N LYS A 174 -18.75 -12.04 3.94
CA LYS A 174 -19.05 -13.43 4.32
C LYS A 174 -20.50 -13.80 3.97
N PRO A 175 -20.79 -15.09 3.73
CA PRO A 175 -22.16 -15.54 3.58
C PRO A 175 -22.94 -15.29 4.88
N PRO A 176 -24.29 -15.17 4.80
CA PRO A 176 -25.13 -15.12 5.99
C PRO A 176 -24.88 -16.35 6.88
N SER A 177 -24.87 -16.15 8.20
CA SER A 177 -24.78 -17.28 9.14
C SER A 177 -26.07 -18.07 9.08
N VAL A 178 -25.98 -19.34 8.74
CA VAL A 178 -27.09 -20.26 8.85
C VAL A 178 -27.13 -20.73 10.32
N ASN A 179 -28.06 -20.23 11.10
CA ASN A 179 -28.37 -20.84 12.40
C ASN A 179 -28.97 -22.22 12.13
N ARG A 180 -28.23 -23.27 12.50
CA ARG A 180 -28.76 -24.63 12.64
C ARG A 180 -29.38 -24.81 14.01
#